data_e11804336f47f613da9b18b50f74a651
#
_entry.id   e11804336f47f613da9b18b50f74a651
#
_cell.length_a   1.000
_cell.length_b   1.000
_cell.length_c   1.000
_cell.angle_alpha   90.00
_cell.angle_beta   90.00
_cell.angle_gamma   90.00
#
_symmetry.space_group_name_H-M   'P 1'
#
loop_
_entity.id
_entity.type
_entity.pdbx_description
1 polymer ?
#
loop_
_entity_poly.entity_id
_entity_poly.type
_entity_poly.pdbx_seq_one_letter_code
_entity_poly.pdbx_strand_id
1 'polypeptide(L)'
;DDDNFWEEIKNRDDILYYPYNSYDPVIKMFELAAKDPDVTHIKLIQYRVAKDSKIMEHLIAAAESGTQVTVFIEIKARFDEEANLRWGEKLSRSGIKVHYSIPGIKVHSKLALIRRIENDKPKFYSYLSTGNFHEDTAKFYTDFGLFTVDERYTKDVMKVFNYIETGMKPSNPFEHLLVGQFNLRQGFEDLIRFEIEQAQKGKPAKIFLKMNSLQDKSMIDLLYYASQQGVKIRMIIRGICSLVPGIPGVSDNIEGISIVDRYLEHARVFIFHNRGDEKIYLSSADWMERNLSHRVETAFPIFDKDIKVEIHRLMLIQWEDNMKARSLKYKHVNEYIKNDGDFPNRSQEESYYFIKRKEDLFTSQED
;
A
#
# COMPACT_ATOMS: atom_id res chain seq x y z
N ASP A 1 12.21 -19.77 10.67
CA ASP A 1 13.17 -20.72 10.10
C ASP A 1 13.35 -20.46 8.61
N ASP A 2 14.61 -20.42 8.13
CA ASP A 2 14.92 -20.17 6.72
C ASP A 2 14.28 -21.19 5.78
N ASP A 3 14.15 -22.42 6.23
CA ASP A 3 13.59 -23.54 5.47
C ASP A 3 12.07 -23.49 5.32
N ASN A 4 11.37 -22.64 6.07
CA ASN A 4 9.91 -22.58 6.10
C ASN A 4 9.29 -21.34 5.45
N PHE A 5 10.09 -20.33 5.08
CA PHE A 5 9.60 -19.04 4.61
C PHE A 5 8.65 -19.13 3.39
N TRP A 6 9.02 -19.94 2.39
CA TRP A 6 8.16 -20.12 1.21
C TRP A 6 6.87 -20.88 1.55
N GLU A 7 6.95 -21.87 2.45
CA GLU A 7 5.78 -22.64 2.89
C GLU A 7 4.80 -21.78 3.70
N GLU A 8 5.30 -20.88 4.56
CA GLU A 8 4.45 -19.95 5.32
C GLU A 8 3.63 -19.06 4.39
N ILE A 9 4.27 -18.45 3.38
CA ILE A 9 3.57 -17.60 2.40
C ILE A 9 2.60 -18.42 1.52
N LYS A 10 2.89 -19.69 1.27
CA LYS A 10 1.97 -20.59 0.52
C LYS A 10 0.71 -20.90 1.31
N ASN A 11 0.85 -21.06 2.62
CA ASN A 11 -0.25 -21.49 3.47
C ASN A 11 -1.24 -20.35 3.77
N ARG A 12 -0.76 -19.12 3.82
CA ARG A 12 -1.58 -17.92 4.08
C ARG A 12 -0.91 -16.66 3.56
N ASP A 13 -1.72 -15.67 3.22
CA ASP A 13 -1.23 -14.31 3.04
C ASP A 13 -0.70 -13.78 4.38
N ASP A 14 0.37 -12.99 4.35
CA ASP A 14 0.92 -12.35 5.54
C ASP A 14 1.05 -10.85 5.33
N ILE A 15 0.65 -10.08 6.35
CA ILE A 15 0.65 -8.61 6.34
C ILE A 15 1.58 -8.07 7.42
N LEU A 16 2.46 -7.16 7.04
CA LEU A 16 3.32 -6.43 7.98
C LEU A 16 2.94 -4.95 7.97
N TYR A 17 3.01 -4.33 9.15
CA TYR A 17 2.76 -2.91 9.34
C TYR A 17 4.00 -2.22 9.92
N TYR A 18 4.74 -1.54 9.09
CA TYR A 18 5.96 -0.81 9.47
C TYR A 18 5.63 0.53 10.13
N PRO A 19 6.50 1.00 11.03
CA PRO A 19 7.72 0.40 11.56
C PRO A 19 7.47 -0.50 12.77
N TYR A 20 6.25 -0.92 13.03
CA TYR A 20 5.88 -1.72 14.20
C TYR A 20 6.31 -3.18 14.06
N ASN A 21 6.20 -3.75 12.87
CA ASN A 21 6.88 -5.00 12.52
C ASN A 21 8.28 -4.70 11.96
N SER A 22 9.20 -5.66 12.07
CA SER A 22 10.51 -5.61 11.42
C SER A 22 10.37 -5.61 9.89
N TYR A 23 11.28 -4.91 9.22
CA TYR A 23 11.43 -4.96 7.76
C TYR A 23 12.29 -6.15 7.30
N ASP A 24 12.91 -6.87 8.22
CA ASP A 24 13.80 -8.01 7.92
C ASP A 24 13.13 -9.10 7.07
N PRO A 25 11.85 -9.45 7.22
CA PRO A 25 11.20 -10.43 6.33
C PRO A 25 11.24 -10.05 4.85
N VAL A 26 11.17 -8.73 4.51
CA VAL A 26 11.30 -8.28 3.12
C VAL A 26 12.71 -8.47 2.60
N ILE A 27 13.73 -8.13 3.38
CA ILE A 27 15.12 -8.36 3.03
C ILE A 27 15.38 -9.86 2.87
N LYS A 28 14.83 -10.66 3.81
CA LYS A 28 14.96 -12.12 3.84
C LYS A 28 14.37 -12.79 2.60
N MET A 29 13.22 -12.32 2.11
CA MET A 29 12.62 -12.80 0.87
C MET A 29 13.61 -12.72 -0.31
N PHE A 30 14.34 -11.62 -0.46
CA PHE A 30 15.33 -11.46 -1.53
C PHE A 30 16.61 -12.24 -1.26
N GLU A 31 17.04 -12.35 0.01
CA GLU A 31 18.17 -13.18 0.41
C GLU A 31 17.94 -14.65 0.06
N LEU A 32 16.78 -15.18 0.43
CA LEU A 32 16.41 -16.57 0.15
C LEU A 32 16.23 -16.79 -1.35
N ALA A 33 15.58 -15.86 -2.06
CA ALA A 33 15.44 -15.94 -3.50
C ALA A 33 16.78 -15.96 -4.26
N ALA A 34 17.80 -15.30 -3.72
CA ALA A 34 19.16 -15.30 -4.31
C ALA A 34 19.91 -16.62 -4.10
N LYS A 35 19.56 -17.38 -3.06
CA LYS A 35 20.22 -18.66 -2.71
C LYS A 35 19.48 -19.88 -3.24
N ASP A 36 18.20 -19.72 -3.60
CA ASP A 36 17.32 -20.82 -4.00
C ASP A 36 17.48 -21.16 -5.49
N PRO A 37 18.00 -22.36 -5.84
CA PRO A 37 18.21 -22.77 -7.23
C PRO A 37 16.90 -22.93 -8.02
N ASP A 38 15.77 -23.09 -7.36
CA ASP A 38 14.46 -23.18 -7.99
C ASP A 38 13.89 -21.81 -8.37
N VAL A 39 14.45 -20.71 -7.86
CA VAL A 39 14.07 -19.35 -8.25
C VAL A 39 14.67 -19.00 -9.60
N THR A 40 13.82 -18.80 -10.59
CA THR A 40 14.22 -18.56 -11.98
C THR A 40 14.15 -17.08 -12.39
N HIS A 41 13.24 -16.31 -11.79
CA HIS A 41 13.05 -14.90 -12.13
C HIS A 41 12.72 -14.08 -10.89
N ILE A 42 13.29 -12.88 -10.80
CA ILE A 42 12.94 -11.86 -9.80
C ILE A 42 12.66 -10.56 -10.55
N LYS A 43 11.51 -9.94 -10.26
CA LYS A 43 11.13 -8.63 -10.79
C LYS A 43 10.82 -7.67 -9.64
N LEU A 44 11.31 -6.44 -9.73
CA LEU A 44 11.15 -5.41 -8.70
C LEU A 44 10.88 -4.04 -9.31
N ILE A 45 9.91 -3.31 -8.75
CA ILE A 45 9.72 -1.88 -9.01
C ILE A 45 10.36 -1.10 -7.87
N GLN A 46 11.38 -0.32 -8.20
CA GLN A 46 12.15 0.49 -7.27
C GLN A 46 11.95 1.98 -7.56
N TYR A 47 11.30 2.67 -6.64
CA TYR A 47 11.11 4.11 -6.74
C TYR A 47 12.22 4.89 -6.06
N ARG A 48 12.62 4.47 -4.85
CA ARG A 48 13.72 5.03 -4.06
C ARG A 48 14.58 3.92 -3.52
N VAL A 49 15.89 4.02 -3.68
CA VAL A 49 16.86 3.03 -3.21
C VAL A 49 17.64 3.60 -2.02
N ALA A 50 17.77 2.83 -0.95
CA ALA A 50 18.67 3.16 0.15
C ALA A 50 20.13 3.23 -0.35
N LYS A 51 20.93 4.10 0.27
CA LYS A 51 22.33 4.25 -0.11
C LYS A 51 23.09 2.91 -0.06
N ASP A 52 22.83 2.15 1.00
CA ASP A 52 23.44 0.84 1.27
C ASP A 52 22.28 -0.19 1.37
N SER A 53 21.68 -0.54 0.21
CA SER A 53 20.53 -1.42 0.14
C SER A 53 20.92 -2.88 0.10
N LYS A 54 20.55 -3.65 1.11
CA LYS A 54 20.69 -5.12 1.16
C LYS A 54 19.86 -5.80 0.08
N ILE A 55 18.66 -5.28 -0.21
CA ILE A 55 17.80 -5.80 -1.28
C ILE A 55 18.57 -5.76 -2.61
N MET A 56 19.21 -4.63 -2.94
CA MET A 56 19.96 -4.51 -4.19
C MET A 56 21.17 -5.47 -4.23
N GLU A 57 21.84 -5.69 -3.10
CA GLU A 57 22.95 -6.65 -3.00
C GLU A 57 22.47 -8.09 -3.23
N HIS A 58 21.33 -8.47 -2.66
CA HIS A 58 20.74 -9.79 -2.91
C HIS A 58 20.28 -9.98 -4.36
N LEU A 59 19.77 -8.93 -5.02
CA LEU A 59 19.45 -9.00 -6.45
C LEU A 59 20.68 -9.23 -7.32
N ILE A 60 21.82 -8.62 -6.97
CA ILE A 60 23.12 -8.85 -7.64
C ILE A 60 23.53 -10.31 -7.44
N ALA A 61 23.52 -10.80 -6.20
CA ALA A 61 23.87 -12.19 -5.90
C ALA A 61 22.97 -13.19 -6.66
N ALA A 62 21.67 -12.91 -6.75
CA ALA A 62 20.74 -13.72 -7.54
C ALA A 62 21.11 -13.78 -9.03
N ALA A 63 21.44 -12.63 -9.63
CA ALA A 63 21.84 -12.57 -11.03
C ALA A 63 23.17 -13.30 -11.29
N GLU A 64 24.15 -13.14 -10.39
CA GLU A 64 25.43 -13.85 -10.44
C GLU A 64 25.27 -15.37 -10.30
N SER A 65 24.22 -15.82 -9.60
CA SER A 65 23.85 -17.26 -9.48
C SER A 65 23.03 -17.78 -10.68
N GLY A 66 22.74 -16.92 -11.67
CA GLY A 66 22.03 -17.33 -12.90
C GLY A 66 20.53 -17.05 -12.91
N THR A 67 19.96 -16.47 -11.85
CA THR A 67 18.56 -16.04 -11.82
C THR A 67 18.34 -14.85 -12.75
N GLN A 68 17.28 -14.84 -13.53
CA GLN A 68 16.91 -13.69 -14.37
C GLN A 68 16.30 -12.57 -13.50
N VAL A 69 17.04 -11.49 -13.35
CA VAL A 69 16.60 -10.35 -12.53
C VAL A 69 16.25 -9.16 -13.42
N THR A 70 15.06 -8.59 -13.19
CA THR A 70 14.58 -7.36 -13.85
C THR A 70 14.22 -6.33 -12.79
N VAL A 71 14.81 -5.15 -12.86
CA VAL A 71 14.52 -4.05 -11.95
C VAL A 71 14.06 -2.84 -12.74
N PHE A 72 12.92 -2.29 -12.37
CA PHE A 72 12.48 -0.99 -12.85
C PHE A 72 12.90 0.08 -11.84
N ILE A 73 13.66 1.09 -12.30
CA ILE A 73 14.14 2.21 -11.47
C ILE A 73 13.53 3.52 -11.96
N GLU A 74 12.84 4.25 -11.07
CA GLU A 74 12.33 5.60 -11.34
C GLU A 74 13.47 6.62 -11.14
N ILE A 75 14.02 7.14 -12.24
CA ILE A 75 15.15 8.09 -12.17
C ILE A 75 14.74 9.42 -11.55
N LYS A 76 13.52 9.89 -11.81
CA LYS A 76 13.03 11.19 -11.33
C LYS A 76 12.43 11.11 -9.91
N ALA A 77 12.99 10.24 -9.04
CA ALA A 77 12.65 10.19 -7.63
C ALA A 77 13.32 11.38 -6.92
N ARG A 78 12.52 12.36 -6.51
CA ARG A 78 13.02 13.60 -5.88
C ARG A 78 13.90 13.28 -4.66
N PHE A 79 15.12 13.84 -4.62
CA PHE A 79 16.18 13.69 -3.61
C PHE A 79 16.99 12.38 -3.66
N ASP A 80 16.65 11.41 -4.50
CA ASP A 80 17.33 10.11 -4.56
C ASP A 80 17.86 9.81 -5.98
N GLU A 81 17.89 10.82 -6.87
CA GLU A 81 18.25 10.65 -8.28
C GLU A 81 19.66 10.07 -8.44
N GLU A 82 20.64 10.57 -7.67
CA GLU A 82 22.03 10.11 -7.73
C GLU A 82 22.16 8.66 -7.25
N ALA A 83 21.52 8.32 -6.12
CA ALA A 83 21.53 6.95 -5.59
C ALA A 83 20.88 5.96 -6.57
N ASN A 84 19.77 6.35 -7.18
CA ASN A 84 19.06 5.53 -8.15
C ASN A 84 19.89 5.30 -9.42
N LEU A 85 20.59 6.32 -9.92
CA LEU A 85 21.49 6.17 -11.08
C LEU A 85 22.68 5.25 -10.76
N ARG A 86 23.35 5.48 -9.62
CA ARG A 86 24.49 4.66 -9.19
C ARG A 86 24.10 3.19 -9.05
N TRP A 87 22.97 2.90 -8.42
CA TRP A 87 22.49 1.53 -8.31
C TRP A 87 22.10 0.95 -9.66
N GLY A 88 21.44 1.73 -10.54
CA GLY A 88 21.10 1.29 -11.88
C GLY A 88 22.31 0.86 -12.70
N GLU A 89 23.42 1.61 -12.63
CA GLU A 89 24.68 1.22 -13.27
C GLU A 89 25.29 -0.05 -12.65
N LYS A 90 25.31 -0.15 -11.30
CA LYS A 90 25.85 -1.33 -10.60
C LYS A 90 25.06 -2.59 -10.96
N LEU A 91 23.73 -2.52 -10.95
CA LEU A 91 22.85 -3.62 -11.33
C LEU A 91 23.05 -4.04 -12.78
N SER A 92 23.14 -3.09 -13.72
CA SER A 92 23.38 -3.39 -15.14
C SER A 92 24.72 -4.09 -15.39
N ARG A 93 25.78 -3.68 -14.67
CA ARG A 93 27.10 -4.34 -14.74
C ARG A 93 27.08 -5.79 -14.23
N SER A 94 26.17 -6.13 -13.34
CA SER A 94 25.97 -7.48 -12.81
C SER A 94 25.00 -8.33 -13.67
N GLY A 95 24.68 -7.88 -14.89
CA GLY A 95 23.82 -8.62 -15.81
C GLY A 95 22.31 -8.51 -15.56
N ILE A 96 21.90 -7.64 -14.63
CA ILE A 96 20.50 -7.38 -14.34
C ILE A 96 19.88 -6.51 -15.43
N LYS A 97 18.68 -6.88 -15.88
CA LYS A 97 17.90 -6.08 -16.82
C LYS A 97 17.29 -4.88 -16.09
N VAL A 98 17.89 -3.71 -16.29
CA VAL A 98 17.41 -2.47 -15.68
C VAL A 98 16.54 -1.72 -16.68
N HIS A 99 15.29 -1.44 -16.30
CA HIS A 99 14.40 -0.54 -17.01
C HIS A 99 14.32 0.79 -16.27
N TYR A 100 14.44 1.87 -17.01
CA TYR A 100 14.28 3.21 -16.50
C TYR A 100 12.89 3.76 -16.87
N SER A 101 12.57 4.92 -16.32
CA SER A 101 11.28 5.57 -16.49
C SER A 101 10.77 5.56 -17.93
N ILE A 102 9.51 5.18 -18.10
CA ILE A 102 8.82 5.32 -19.38
C ILE A 102 8.62 6.83 -19.66
N PRO A 103 8.99 7.33 -20.85
CA PRO A 103 8.80 8.75 -21.16
C PRO A 103 7.35 9.20 -20.94
N GLY A 104 7.18 10.26 -20.13
CA GLY A 104 5.86 10.82 -19.80
C GLY A 104 5.07 10.05 -18.72
N ILE A 105 5.52 8.89 -18.28
CA ILE A 105 4.82 8.07 -17.29
C ILE A 105 5.72 7.85 -16.08
N LYS A 106 5.25 8.26 -14.89
CA LYS A 106 5.91 7.91 -13.63
C LYS A 106 5.39 6.60 -13.09
N VAL A 107 6.30 5.68 -12.73
CA VAL A 107 5.94 4.44 -12.05
C VAL A 107 6.14 4.63 -10.54
N HIS A 108 5.06 4.47 -9.79
CA HIS A 108 5.06 4.68 -8.33
C HIS A 108 4.50 3.49 -7.55
N SER A 109 4.16 2.41 -8.21
CA SER A 109 3.80 1.13 -7.59
C SER A 109 4.97 0.55 -6.78
N LYS A 110 4.69 -0.25 -5.79
CA LYS A 110 5.67 -0.94 -4.95
C LYS A 110 5.35 -2.43 -4.97
N LEU A 111 5.94 -3.10 -5.95
CA LEU A 111 5.66 -4.50 -6.27
C LEU A 111 6.95 -5.28 -6.46
N ALA A 112 6.97 -6.50 -5.96
CA ALA A 112 7.94 -7.52 -6.32
C ALA A 112 7.23 -8.78 -6.78
N LEU A 113 7.84 -9.52 -7.71
CA LEU A 113 7.37 -10.79 -8.22
C LEU A 113 8.55 -11.74 -8.36
N ILE A 114 8.45 -12.89 -7.69
CA ILE A 114 9.44 -13.96 -7.73
C ILE A 114 8.79 -15.19 -8.36
N ARG A 115 9.45 -15.78 -9.37
CA ARG A 115 9.03 -17.03 -9.99
C ARG A 115 9.93 -18.16 -9.53
N ARG A 116 9.35 -19.11 -8.82
CA ARG A 116 9.98 -20.34 -8.33
C ARG A 116 9.40 -21.55 -9.08
N ILE A 117 10.21 -22.57 -9.34
CA ILE A 117 9.73 -23.84 -9.88
C ILE A 117 9.45 -24.78 -8.71
N GLU A 118 8.22 -25.28 -8.63
CA GLU A 118 7.78 -26.24 -7.60
C GLU A 118 7.04 -27.39 -8.28
N ASN A 119 7.51 -28.61 -8.07
CA ASN A 119 6.96 -29.80 -8.71
C ASN A 119 6.84 -29.63 -10.25
N ASP A 120 7.91 -29.14 -10.88
CA ASP A 120 8.02 -28.87 -12.32
C ASP A 120 7.04 -27.81 -12.85
N LYS A 121 6.42 -27.01 -11.96
CA LYS A 121 5.48 -25.94 -12.33
C LYS A 121 5.92 -24.59 -11.76
N PRO A 122 5.66 -23.50 -12.51
CA PRO A 122 5.95 -22.18 -11.99
C PRO A 122 4.96 -21.80 -10.89
N LYS A 123 5.49 -21.39 -9.74
CA LYS A 123 4.77 -20.73 -8.65
C LYS A 123 5.25 -19.29 -8.55
N PHE A 124 4.33 -18.38 -8.32
CA PHE A 124 4.64 -16.96 -8.21
C PHE A 124 4.39 -16.47 -6.79
N TYR A 125 5.40 -15.78 -6.26
CA TYR A 125 5.36 -15.11 -4.98
C TYR A 125 5.39 -13.62 -5.22
N SER A 126 4.49 -12.88 -4.62
CA SER A 126 4.45 -11.42 -4.73
C SER A 126 4.55 -10.75 -3.37
N TYR A 127 5.22 -9.60 -3.37
CA TYR A 127 5.13 -8.63 -2.30
C TYR A 127 4.53 -7.33 -2.85
N LEU A 128 3.43 -6.89 -2.24
CA LEU A 128 2.73 -5.66 -2.59
C LEU A 128 2.76 -4.71 -1.39
N SER A 129 3.13 -3.46 -1.60
CA SER A 129 3.28 -2.52 -0.49
C SER A 129 2.71 -1.13 -0.79
N THR A 130 2.31 -0.43 0.26
CA THR A 130 2.03 1.01 0.21
C THR A 130 3.32 1.85 0.25
N GLY A 131 4.41 1.29 0.81
CA GLY A 131 5.72 1.89 1.01
C GLY A 131 6.79 1.43 0.04
N ASN A 132 7.84 2.22 -0.12
CA ASN A 132 8.96 1.91 -1.00
C ASN A 132 9.81 0.74 -0.45
N PHE A 133 10.51 0.03 -1.36
CA PHE A 133 11.58 -0.90 -0.98
C PHE A 133 12.82 -0.12 -0.51
N HIS A 134 12.75 0.39 0.70
CA HIS A 134 13.79 1.26 1.25
C HIS A 134 13.93 1.02 2.75
N GLU A 135 14.95 0.30 3.12
CA GLU A 135 15.20 -0.23 4.46
C GLU A 135 15.24 0.87 5.55
N ASP A 136 15.77 2.05 5.21
CA ASP A 136 15.83 3.15 6.17
C ASP A 136 14.48 3.84 6.35
N THR A 137 13.73 4.09 5.27
CA THR A 137 12.41 4.75 5.41
C THR A 137 11.39 3.86 6.10
N ALA A 138 11.52 2.53 6.00
CA ALA A 138 10.68 1.58 6.71
C ALA A 138 10.77 1.71 8.25
N LYS A 139 11.83 2.33 8.77
CA LYS A 139 12.00 2.62 10.21
C LYS A 139 11.23 3.86 10.69
N PHE A 140 10.73 4.68 9.76
CA PHE A 140 10.11 5.98 10.08
C PHE A 140 8.76 6.21 9.41
N TYR A 141 8.42 5.48 8.35
CA TYR A 141 7.18 5.59 7.61
C TYR A 141 6.24 4.47 8.00
N THR A 142 4.97 4.83 8.27
CA THR A 142 3.97 3.79 8.46
C THR A 142 3.50 3.30 7.10
N ASP A 143 3.71 2.02 6.82
CA ASP A 143 3.32 1.38 5.57
C ASP A 143 2.91 -0.07 5.80
N PHE A 144 2.06 -0.59 4.92
CA PHE A 144 1.70 -2.00 4.88
C PHE A 144 2.45 -2.72 3.77
N GLY A 145 2.82 -3.97 4.04
CA GLY A 145 3.38 -4.89 3.05
C GLY A 145 2.73 -6.26 3.12
N LEU A 146 2.24 -6.76 2.00
CA LEU A 146 1.54 -8.03 1.86
C LEU A 146 2.43 -9.03 1.12
N PHE A 147 2.71 -10.18 1.73
CA PHE A 147 3.27 -11.36 1.08
C PHE A 147 2.15 -12.28 0.64
N THR A 148 2.20 -12.78 -0.58
CA THR A 148 1.13 -13.63 -1.12
C THR A 148 1.60 -14.49 -2.29
N VAL A 149 0.96 -15.65 -2.45
CA VAL A 149 1.03 -16.50 -3.65
C VAL A 149 -0.30 -16.56 -4.39
N ASP A 150 -1.30 -15.86 -3.92
CA ASP A 150 -2.64 -15.89 -4.49
C ASP A 150 -2.62 -15.38 -5.93
N GLU A 151 -3.13 -16.19 -6.84
CA GLU A 151 -3.16 -15.90 -8.28
C GLU A 151 -3.98 -14.65 -8.62
N ARG A 152 -4.92 -14.26 -7.77
CA ARG A 152 -5.68 -13.02 -7.92
C ARG A 152 -4.78 -11.78 -7.89
N TYR A 153 -3.69 -11.83 -7.12
CA TYR A 153 -2.68 -10.76 -7.11
C TYR A 153 -1.58 -11.00 -8.14
N THR A 154 -0.97 -12.20 -8.13
CA THR A 154 0.25 -12.46 -8.89
C THR A 154 0.04 -12.35 -10.40
N LYS A 155 -1.13 -12.73 -10.93
CA LYS A 155 -1.50 -12.54 -12.34
C LYS A 155 -1.57 -11.07 -12.74
N ASP A 156 -2.21 -10.24 -11.92
CA ASP A 156 -2.32 -8.81 -12.20
C ASP A 156 -0.98 -8.09 -11.98
N VAL A 157 -0.20 -8.47 -10.96
CA VAL A 157 1.18 -7.97 -10.77
C VAL A 157 2.04 -8.26 -12.01
N MET A 158 1.93 -9.46 -12.57
CA MET A 158 2.64 -9.81 -13.82
C MET A 158 2.22 -8.91 -14.99
N LYS A 159 0.92 -8.58 -15.13
CA LYS A 159 0.45 -7.63 -16.15
C LYS A 159 1.07 -6.24 -15.96
N VAL A 160 1.21 -5.78 -14.70
CA VAL A 160 1.88 -4.49 -14.41
C VAL A 160 3.34 -4.55 -14.88
N PHE A 161 4.10 -5.59 -14.52
CA PHE A 161 5.49 -5.74 -14.97
C PHE A 161 5.59 -5.80 -16.49
N ASN A 162 4.76 -6.57 -17.17
CA ASN A 162 4.76 -6.65 -18.62
C ASN A 162 4.49 -5.27 -19.25
N TYR A 163 3.56 -4.49 -18.70
CA TYR A 163 3.28 -3.14 -19.19
C TYR A 163 4.48 -2.21 -19.04
N ILE A 164 5.11 -2.17 -17.87
CA ILE A 164 6.26 -1.28 -17.64
C ILE A 164 7.52 -1.70 -18.42
N GLU A 165 7.67 -2.98 -18.74
CA GLU A 165 8.80 -3.50 -19.51
C GLU A 165 8.64 -3.25 -21.02
N THR A 166 7.42 -3.35 -21.54
CA THR A 166 7.16 -3.33 -22.99
C THR A 166 6.47 -2.06 -23.48
N GLY A 167 5.83 -1.30 -22.59
CA GLY A 167 4.94 -0.20 -22.95
C GLY A 167 3.60 -0.64 -23.56
N MET A 168 3.40 -1.94 -23.77
CA MET A 168 2.16 -2.47 -24.35
C MET A 168 1.08 -2.62 -23.29
N LYS A 169 -0.10 -2.06 -23.57
CA LYS A 169 -1.26 -2.26 -22.68
C LYS A 169 -1.63 -3.74 -22.61
N PRO A 170 -2.01 -4.24 -21.42
CA PRO A 170 -2.48 -5.62 -21.27
C PRO A 170 -3.66 -5.89 -22.21
N SER A 171 -3.67 -7.06 -22.88
CA SER A 171 -4.78 -7.50 -23.74
C SER A 171 -6.05 -7.78 -22.94
N ASN A 172 -5.90 -8.27 -21.71
CA ASN A 172 -6.99 -8.50 -20.78
C ASN A 172 -6.96 -7.42 -19.67
N PRO A 173 -8.13 -6.93 -19.19
CA PRO A 173 -8.18 -5.98 -18.10
C PRO A 173 -7.57 -6.52 -16.81
N PHE A 174 -7.24 -5.64 -15.89
CA PHE A 174 -6.94 -6.02 -14.52
C PHE A 174 -8.23 -6.50 -13.85
N GLU A 175 -8.17 -7.66 -13.21
CA GLU A 175 -9.36 -8.30 -12.64
C GLU A 175 -9.55 -7.94 -11.16
N HIS A 176 -8.45 -7.79 -10.45
CA HIS A 176 -8.45 -7.59 -9.00
C HIS A 176 -7.71 -6.33 -8.56
N LEU A 177 -6.54 -6.04 -9.15
CA LEU A 177 -5.83 -4.81 -8.85
C LEU A 177 -6.48 -3.61 -9.56
N LEU A 178 -6.53 -2.49 -8.84
CA LEU A 178 -6.80 -1.20 -9.46
C LEU A 178 -5.47 -0.55 -9.82
N VAL A 179 -5.26 -0.30 -11.10
CA VAL A 179 -3.97 0.17 -11.62
C VAL A 179 -4.13 1.53 -12.29
N GLY A 180 -3.27 2.46 -11.93
CA GLY A 180 -3.23 3.80 -12.52
C GLY A 180 -3.09 3.76 -14.04
N GLN A 181 -3.71 4.69 -14.74
CA GLN A 181 -3.89 4.77 -16.20
C GLN A 181 -4.83 3.72 -16.82
N PHE A 182 -5.34 2.77 -16.03
CA PHE A 182 -6.28 1.75 -16.51
C PHE A 182 -7.63 1.85 -15.81
N ASN A 183 -7.72 1.32 -14.59
CA ASN A 183 -8.99 1.19 -13.86
C ASN A 183 -8.97 1.80 -12.46
N LEU A 184 -7.87 2.43 -12.01
CA LEU A 184 -7.72 2.90 -10.62
C LEU A 184 -8.80 3.93 -10.24
N ARG A 185 -8.96 4.97 -11.06
CA ARG A 185 -9.97 6.02 -10.84
C ARG A 185 -11.37 5.42 -10.86
N GLN A 186 -11.71 4.74 -11.95
CA GLN A 186 -13.03 4.15 -12.14
C GLN A 186 -13.39 3.18 -11.03
N GLY A 187 -12.44 2.33 -10.61
CA GLY A 187 -12.69 1.36 -9.54
C GLY A 187 -13.02 2.04 -8.20
N PHE A 188 -12.35 3.11 -7.83
CA PHE A 188 -12.72 3.87 -6.62
C PHE A 188 -14.03 4.63 -6.79
N GLU A 189 -14.30 5.21 -7.94
CA GLU A 189 -15.60 5.85 -8.21
C GLU A 189 -16.74 4.84 -8.10
N ASP A 190 -16.60 3.64 -8.65
CA ASP A 190 -17.62 2.59 -8.59
C ASP A 190 -17.88 2.14 -7.15
N LEU A 191 -16.84 2.01 -6.33
CA LEU A 191 -16.99 1.69 -4.90
C LEU A 191 -17.74 2.78 -4.14
N ILE A 192 -17.46 4.06 -4.39
CA ILE A 192 -18.19 5.18 -3.77
C ILE A 192 -19.64 5.20 -4.25
N ARG A 193 -19.89 5.01 -5.57
CA ARG A 193 -21.25 4.96 -6.14
C ARG A 193 -22.07 3.82 -5.56
N PHE A 194 -21.43 2.68 -5.30
CA PHE A 194 -22.10 1.56 -4.64
C PHE A 194 -22.59 1.95 -3.24
N GLU A 195 -21.76 2.64 -2.43
CA GLU A 195 -22.18 3.12 -1.10
C GLU A 195 -23.31 4.16 -1.22
N ILE A 196 -23.28 5.04 -2.21
CA ILE A 196 -24.37 5.99 -2.49
C ILE A 196 -25.68 5.25 -2.76
N GLU A 197 -25.66 4.22 -3.59
CA GLU A 197 -26.85 3.42 -3.87
C GLU A 197 -27.41 2.71 -2.61
N GLN A 198 -26.52 2.27 -1.71
CA GLN A 198 -26.97 1.67 -0.44
C GLN A 198 -27.64 2.73 0.45
N ALA A 199 -27.04 3.91 0.59
CA ALA A 199 -27.60 5.01 1.37
C ALA A 199 -28.97 5.44 0.83
N GLN A 200 -29.13 5.59 -0.49
CA GLN A 200 -30.40 5.92 -1.14
C GLN A 200 -31.49 4.87 -0.91
N LYS A 201 -31.10 3.62 -0.68
CA LYS A 201 -32.01 2.51 -0.32
C LYS A 201 -32.26 2.43 1.20
N GLY A 202 -31.81 3.41 2.00
CA GLY A 202 -31.94 3.42 3.46
C GLY A 202 -31.08 2.36 4.16
N LYS A 203 -30.07 1.81 3.49
CA LYS A 203 -29.16 0.80 4.06
C LYS A 203 -27.91 1.46 4.64
N PRO A 204 -27.22 0.81 5.61
CA PRO A 204 -25.94 1.28 6.09
C PRO A 204 -24.94 1.46 4.94
N ALA A 205 -24.34 2.64 4.87
CA ALA A 205 -23.34 3.00 3.87
C ALA A 205 -22.21 3.81 4.53
N LYS A 206 -20.99 3.31 4.46
CA LYS A 206 -19.84 3.90 5.14
C LYS A 206 -18.59 3.81 4.29
N ILE A 207 -17.77 4.85 4.36
CA ILE A 207 -16.46 4.93 3.73
C ILE A 207 -15.45 5.38 4.78
N PHE A 208 -14.29 4.71 4.87
CA PHE A 208 -13.20 5.11 5.72
C PHE A 208 -11.91 5.21 4.92
N LEU A 209 -11.37 6.41 4.81
CA LEU A 209 -10.23 6.74 3.94
C LEU A 209 -9.03 7.15 4.78
N LYS A 210 -7.85 6.63 4.44
CA LYS A 210 -6.57 7.16 4.89
C LYS A 210 -5.67 7.40 3.70
N MET A 211 -5.10 8.59 3.58
CA MET A 211 -4.12 8.94 2.54
C MET A 211 -3.29 10.14 2.95
N ASN A 212 -2.23 10.44 2.19
CA ASN A 212 -1.43 11.62 2.48
C ASN A 212 -2.08 12.90 1.95
N SER A 213 -2.69 12.85 0.77
CA SER A 213 -3.25 14.02 0.12
C SER A 213 -4.54 13.71 -0.62
N LEU A 214 -5.56 14.55 -0.40
CA LEU A 214 -6.85 14.53 -1.10
C LEU A 214 -7.02 15.87 -1.83
N GLN A 215 -6.85 15.86 -3.16
CA GLN A 215 -6.86 17.09 -3.97
C GLN A 215 -7.60 16.91 -5.31
N ASP A 216 -7.88 15.68 -5.73
CA ASP A 216 -8.59 15.43 -6.98
C ASP A 216 -10.02 15.95 -6.92
N LYS A 217 -10.33 16.91 -7.81
CA LYS A 217 -11.63 17.60 -7.79
C LYS A 217 -12.80 16.65 -7.99
N SER A 218 -12.71 15.73 -8.94
CA SER A 218 -13.84 14.83 -9.24
C SER A 218 -14.10 13.85 -8.10
N MET A 219 -13.05 13.36 -7.43
CA MET A 219 -13.21 12.52 -6.25
C MET A 219 -13.82 13.28 -5.07
N ILE A 220 -13.40 14.54 -4.86
CA ILE A 220 -13.97 15.41 -3.82
C ILE A 220 -15.45 15.69 -4.08
N ASP A 221 -15.81 16.06 -5.33
CA ASP A 221 -17.20 16.30 -5.71
C ASP A 221 -18.07 15.04 -5.49
N LEU A 222 -17.52 13.86 -5.80
CA LEU A 222 -18.22 12.59 -5.58
C LEU A 222 -18.38 12.26 -4.07
N LEU A 223 -17.38 12.57 -3.23
CA LEU A 223 -17.50 12.42 -1.77
C LEU A 223 -18.52 13.40 -1.17
N TYR A 224 -18.57 14.65 -1.65
CA TYR A 224 -19.64 15.59 -1.24
C TYR A 224 -21.01 15.07 -1.63
N TYR A 225 -21.17 14.58 -2.86
CA TYR A 225 -22.40 13.97 -3.29
C TYR A 225 -22.77 12.75 -2.45
N ALA A 226 -21.81 11.87 -2.13
CA ALA A 226 -22.03 10.73 -1.25
C ALA A 226 -22.52 11.16 0.15
N SER A 227 -21.92 12.20 0.74
CA SER A 227 -22.35 12.78 2.01
C SER A 227 -23.79 13.27 1.95
N GLN A 228 -24.17 14.00 0.89
CA GLN A 228 -25.53 14.48 0.68
C GLN A 228 -26.55 13.35 0.53
N GLN A 229 -26.13 12.19 0.02
CA GLN A 229 -26.96 10.98 -0.06
C GLN A 229 -27.03 10.16 1.24
N GLY A 230 -26.31 10.59 2.30
CA GLY A 230 -26.35 9.95 3.62
C GLY A 230 -25.21 8.95 3.89
N VAL A 231 -24.23 8.83 3.01
CA VAL A 231 -23.02 7.99 3.26
C VAL A 231 -22.20 8.61 4.38
N LYS A 232 -21.85 7.83 5.41
CA LYS A 232 -20.98 8.26 6.50
C LYS A 232 -19.53 8.10 6.09
N ILE A 233 -18.76 9.18 6.09
CA ILE A 233 -17.39 9.22 5.59
C ILE A 233 -16.44 9.67 6.69
N ARG A 234 -15.43 8.86 6.99
CA ARG A 234 -14.31 9.19 7.88
C ARG A 234 -13.03 9.30 7.06
N MET A 235 -12.22 10.30 7.39
CA MET A 235 -10.96 10.55 6.67
C MET A 235 -9.81 10.82 7.64
N ILE A 236 -8.66 10.18 7.38
CA ILE A 236 -7.37 10.48 8.01
C ILE A 236 -6.45 11.03 6.92
N ILE A 237 -6.25 12.36 6.89
CA ILE A 237 -5.46 13.03 5.86
C ILE A 237 -4.31 13.77 6.51
N ARG A 238 -3.07 13.34 6.26
CA ARG A 238 -1.88 13.91 6.89
C ARG A 238 -1.42 15.23 6.26
N GLY A 239 -1.55 15.35 4.96
CA GLY A 239 -1.02 16.47 4.16
C GLY A 239 -2.13 17.34 3.58
N ILE A 240 -2.09 17.55 2.27
CA ILE A 240 -3.05 18.41 1.57
C ILE A 240 -4.45 17.79 1.62
N CYS A 241 -5.43 18.56 2.14
CA CYS A 241 -6.83 18.20 2.08
C CYS A 241 -7.63 19.36 1.48
N SER A 242 -8.07 19.21 0.24
CA SER A 242 -8.90 20.23 -0.44
C SER A 242 -10.39 20.00 -0.20
N LEU A 243 -10.78 18.89 0.43
CA LEU A 243 -12.13 18.66 0.90
C LEU A 243 -12.31 19.29 2.28
N VAL A 244 -13.44 19.94 2.51
CA VAL A 244 -13.78 20.58 3.78
C VAL A 244 -14.91 19.79 4.44
N PRO A 245 -14.64 19.08 5.55
CA PRO A 245 -15.66 18.36 6.32
C PRO A 245 -16.59 19.32 7.08
N GLY A 246 -17.83 18.90 7.32
CA GLY A 246 -18.79 19.55 8.21
C GLY A 246 -19.41 20.84 7.66
N ILE A 247 -19.41 21.06 6.34
CA ILE A 247 -20.16 22.17 5.71
C ILE A 247 -21.64 21.81 5.69
N PRO A 248 -22.53 22.62 6.34
CA PRO A 248 -23.97 22.34 6.36
C PRO A 248 -24.56 22.17 4.96
N GLY A 249 -25.33 21.10 4.76
CA GLY A 249 -25.97 20.75 3.50
C GLY A 249 -25.03 20.19 2.42
N VAL A 250 -23.72 20.14 2.67
CA VAL A 250 -22.73 19.65 1.71
C VAL A 250 -21.97 18.44 2.23
N SER A 251 -21.34 18.60 3.40
CA SER A 251 -20.48 17.57 3.98
C SER A 251 -20.82 17.22 5.43
N ASP A 252 -22.09 17.27 5.79
CA ASP A 252 -22.59 16.97 7.15
C ASP A 252 -22.22 15.56 7.62
N ASN A 253 -22.04 14.62 6.69
CA ASN A 253 -21.71 13.23 6.96
C ASN A 253 -20.22 12.92 6.74
N ILE A 254 -19.38 13.95 6.60
CA ILE A 254 -17.93 13.78 6.46
C ILE A 254 -17.24 14.30 7.71
N GLU A 255 -16.44 13.44 8.32
CA GLU A 255 -15.56 13.77 9.43
C GLU A 255 -14.11 13.52 9.00
N GLY A 256 -13.19 14.37 9.47
CA GLY A 256 -11.79 14.26 9.12
C GLY A 256 -10.85 14.58 10.26
N ILE A 257 -9.75 13.85 10.33
CA ILE A 257 -8.64 14.11 11.24
C ILE A 257 -7.31 14.08 10.49
N SER A 258 -6.30 14.70 11.08
CA SER A 258 -4.91 14.65 10.65
C SER A 258 -4.04 14.17 11.80
N ILE A 259 -3.15 13.23 11.54
CA ILE A 259 -2.18 12.73 12.53
C ILE A 259 -0.78 13.06 12.07
N VAL A 260 -0.04 13.79 12.89
CA VAL A 260 1.38 14.09 12.73
C VAL A 260 2.07 13.80 14.06
N ASP A 261 2.89 12.75 14.07
CA ASP A 261 3.55 12.27 15.27
C ASP A 261 4.99 11.80 14.95
N ARG A 262 5.56 10.90 15.75
CA ARG A 262 6.92 10.38 15.62
C ARG A 262 7.21 9.78 14.23
N TYR A 263 6.29 8.95 13.75
CA TYR A 263 6.39 8.32 12.43
C TYR A 263 5.57 9.08 11.40
N LEU A 264 6.03 9.06 10.16
CA LEU A 264 5.29 9.65 9.05
C LEU A 264 4.14 8.71 8.66
N GLU A 265 2.91 9.17 8.86
CA GLU A 265 1.70 8.46 8.44
C GLU A 265 1.64 8.42 6.90
N HIS A 266 2.10 7.31 6.30
CA HIS A 266 2.32 7.22 4.86
C HIS A 266 1.41 6.22 4.15
N ALA A 267 0.93 5.19 4.84
CA ALA A 267 0.02 4.20 4.28
C ALA A 267 -1.27 4.82 3.70
N ARG A 268 -1.74 4.26 2.58
CA ARG A 268 -3.06 4.59 2.03
C ARG A 268 -3.95 3.38 2.18
N VAL A 269 -5.07 3.60 2.86
CA VAL A 269 -6.06 2.57 3.19
C VAL A 269 -7.45 3.09 2.84
N PHE A 270 -8.21 2.29 2.12
CA PHE A 270 -9.56 2.62 1.67
C PHE A 270 -10.51 1.50 2.07
N ILE A 271 -11.49 1.79 2.91
CA ILE A 271 -12.47 0.82 3.41
C ILE A 271 -13.86 1.25 2.98
N PHE A 272 -14.58 0.35 2.32
CA PHE A 272 -15.96 0.53 1.90
C PHE A 272 -16.82 -0.53 2.59
N HIS A 273 -17.96 -0.11 3.15
CA HIS A 273 -18.83 -0.99 3.95
C HIS A 273 -19.43 -2.16 3.14
N ASN A 274 -19.75 -1.93 1.89
CA ASN A 274 -20.17 -2.96 0.93
C ASN A 274 -21.20 -3.95 1.50
N ARG A 275 -22.29 -3.44 2.11
CA ARG A 275 -23.37 -4.25 2.74
C ARG A 275 -22.88 -5.15 3.89
N GLY A 276 -21.78 -4.80 4.55
CA GLY A 276 -21.21 -5.58 5.65
C GLY A 276 -20.12 -6.57 5.23
N ASP A 277 -19.93 -6.83 3.94
CA ASP A 277 -18.75 -7.53 3.40
C ASP A 277 -17.72 -6.49 2.96
N GLU A 278 -17.03 -5.92 3.93
CA GLU A 278 -16.11 -4.80 3.70
C GLU A 278 -15.10 -5.07 2.61
N LYS A 279 -14.95 -4.10 1.71
CA LYS A 279 -13.87 -4.05 0.74
C LYS A 279 -12.78 -3.12 1.24
N ILE A 280 -11.60 -3.68 1.49
CA ILE A 280 -10.42 -2.96 1.95
C ILE A 280 -9.38 -2.99 0.84
N TYR A 281 -8.88 -1.80 0.49
CA TYR A 281 -7.78 -1.62 -0.45
C TYR A 281 -6.60 -0.94 0.23
N LEU A 282 -5.41 -1.47 0.00
CA LEU A 282 -4.15 -0.80 0.27
C LEU A 282 -3.59 -0.23 -1.03
N SER A 283 -2.97 0.95 -0.99
CA SER A 283 -2.56 1.62 -2.23
C SER A 283 -1.24 2.37 -2.12
N SER A 284 -0.59 2.52 -3.27
CA SER A 284 0.51 3.48 -3.46
C SER A 284 0.02 4.89 -3.79
N ALA A 285 -1.25 5.05 -4.15
CA ALA A 285 -1.83 6.28 -4.66
C ALA A 285 -2.50 7.13 -3.59
N ASP A 286 -2.22 8.43 -3.61
CA ASP A 286 -3.10 9.45 -3.04
C ASP A 286 -4.22 9.80 -4.04
N TRP A 287 -5.31 10.41 -3.58
CA TRP A 287 -6.33 10.94 -4.49
C TRP A 287 -5.97 12.35 -4.96
N MET A 288 -4.96 12.38 -5.81
CA MET A 288 -4.51 13.54 -6.56
C MET A 288 -4.59 13.22 -8.06
N GLU A 289 -4.89 14.20 -8.88
CA GLU A 289 -5.01 14.01 -10.34
C GLU A 289 -3.81 13.27 -10.95
N ARG A 290 -2.59 13.66 -10.55
CA ARG A 290 -1.36 13.02 -11.03
C ARG A 290 -1.26 11.53 -10.68
N ASN A 291 -1.76 11.11 -9.49
CA ASN A 291 -1.72 9.73 -9.04
C ASN A 291 -2.78 8.89 -9.76
N LEU A 292 -4.01 9.42 -9.86
CA LEU A 292 -5.13 8.67 -10.42
C LEU A 292 -5.10 8.60 -11.95
N SER A 293 -4.45 9.57 -12.64
CA SER A 293 -4.52 9.71 -14.10
C SER A 293 -3.20 9.59 -14.85
N HIS A 294 -2.06 9.95 -14.22
CA HIS A 294 -0.79 10.13 -14.93
C HIS A 294 0.36 9.22 -14.45
N ARG A 295 0.13 8.38 -13.44
CA ARG A 295 1.14 7.48 -12.87
C ARG A 295 0.71 6.04 -12.96
N VAL A 296 1.67 5.13 -13.00
CA VAL A 296 1.41 3.73 -12.69
C VAL A 296 1.44 3.59 -11.18
N GLU A 297 0.27 3.59 -10.59
CA GLU A 297 -0.01 3.33 -9.18
C GLU A 297 -0.77 2.02 -9.07
N THR A 298 -0.73 1.38 -7.91
CA THR A 298 -1.54 0.19 -7.65
C THR A 298 -2.33 0.33 -6.36
N ALA A 299 -3.57 -0.10 -6.40
CA ALA A 299 -4.35 -0.41 -5.21
C ALA A 299 -4.74 -1.89 -5.28
N PHE A 300 -4.51 -2.61 -4.20
CA PHE A 300 -4.79 -4.03 -4.12
C PHE A 300 -5.82 -4.32 -3.03
N PRO A 301 -6.86 -5.12 -3.35
CA PRO A 301 -7.87 -5.50 -2.38
C PRO A 301 -7.28 -6.47 -1.35
N ILE A 302 -7.80 -6.48 -0.16
CA ILE A 302 -7.50 -7.51 0.84
C ILE A 302 -8.60 -8.56 0.79
N PHE A 303 -8.25 -9.81 0.54
CA PHE A 303 -9.18 -10.93 0.48
C PHE A 303 -9.27 -11.69 1.79
N ASP A 304 -8.14 -11.86 2.49
CA ASP A 304 -8.08 -12.54 3.77
C ASP A 304 -8.90 -11.81 4.84
N LYS A 305 -9.77 -12.55 5.55
CA LYS A 305 -10.69 -11.97 6.53
C LYS A 305 -9.99 -11.49 7.79
N ASP A 306 -8.98 -12.21 8.24
CA ASP A 306 -8.26 -11.87 9.47
C ASP A 306 -7.40 -10.63 9.23
N ILE A 307 -6.78 -10.53 8.06
CA ILE A 307 -6.05 -9.33 7.63
C ILE A 307 -7.00 -8.13 7.49
N LYS A 308 -8.22 -8.31 6.97
CA LYS A 308 -9.23 -7.23 6.95
C LYS A 308 -9.53 -6.72 8.35
N VAL A 309 -9.75 -7.62 9.31
CA VAL A 309 -10.03 -7.26 10.71
C VAL A 309 -8.84 -6.51 11.32
N GLU A 310 -7.63 -6.96 11.08
CA GLU A 310 -6.41 -6.32 11.56
C GLU A 310 -6.25 -4.89 11.03
N ILE A 311 -6.36 -4.70 9.71
CA ILE A 311 -6.26 -3.38 9.08
C ILE A 311 -7.37 -2.45 9.60
N HIS A 312 -8.61 -2.95 9.68
CA HIS A 312 -9.73 -2.16 10.20
C HIS A 312 -9.48 -1.73 11.64
N ARG A 313 -8.96 -2.64 12.51
CA ARG A 313 -8.64 -2.30 13.90
C ARG A 313 -7.54 -1.24 14.00
N LEU A 314 -6.49 -1.34 13.20
CA LEU A 314 -5.44 -0.33 13.14
C LEU A 314 -5.96 1.03 12.67
N MET A 315 -6.90 1.05 11.72
CA MET A 315 -7.57 2.28 11.30
C MET A 315 -8.44 2.88 12.40
N LEU A 316 -9.13 2.06 13.20
CA LEU A 316 -9.91 2.53 14.36
C LEU A 316 -9.01 3.09 15.46
N ILE A 317 -7.88 2.43 15.78
CA ILE A 317 -6.88 2.95 16.73
C ILE A 317 -6.43 4.36 16.32
N GLN A 318 -6.18 4.58 15.02
CA GLN A 318 -5.79 5.89 14.53
C GLN A 318 -6.94 6.90 14.58
N TRP A 319 -8.17 6.47 14.29
CA TRP A 319 -9.34 7.34 14.35
C TRP A 319 -9.65 7.82 15.77
N GLU A 320 -9.39 6.97 16.75
CA GLU A 320 -9.61 7.23 18.18
C GLU A 320 -8.46 7.99 18.86
N ASP A 321 -7.43 8.43 18.09
CA ASP A 321 -6.32 9.23 18.65
C ASP A 321 -6.82 10.57 19.19
N ASN A 322 -6.62 10.78 20.50
CA ASN A 322 -6.98 11.99 21.21
C ASN A 322 -5.77 12.74 21.80
N MET A 323 -4.55 12.35 21.39
CA MET A 323 -3.31 12.94 21.87
C MET A 323 -2.56 13.71 20.78
N LYS A 324 -2.60 13.21 19.54
CA LYS A 324 -1.87 13.76 18.39
C LYS A 324 -2.76 14.12 17.21
N ALA A 325 -3.98 13.57 17.16
CA ALA A 325 -4.91 13.90 16.10
C ALA A 325 -5.38 15.35 16.18
N ARG A 326 -5.52 15.94 15.02
CA ARG A 326 -6.06 17.29 14.81
C ARG A 326 -7.31 17.22 13.97
N SER A 327 -8.32 17.97 14.34
CA SER A 327 -9.58 18.01 13.62
C SER A 327 -9.43 18.76 12.29
N LEU A 328 -9.92 18.14 11.21
CA LEU A 328 -10.18 18.79 9.93
C LEU A 328 -11.64 19.24 9.95
N LYS A 329 -11.88 20.55 10.08
CA LYS A 329 -13.23 21.13 10.17
C LYS A 329 -13.40 22.30 9.20
N TYR A 330 -14.65 22.70 9.01
CA TYR A 330 -15.04 23.84 8.16
C TYR A 330 -14.23 25.11 8.37
N LYS A 331 -13.80 25.41 9.58
CA LYS A 331 -12.99 26.62 9.89
C LYS A 331 -11.48 26.36 9.90
N HIS A 332 -11.02 25.16 9.63
CA HIS A 332 -9.61 24.75 9.59
C HIS A 332 -8.75 25.29 10.73
N VAL A 333 -9.26 25.27 11.94
CA VAL A 333 -8.55 25.79 13.12
C VAL A 333 -7.37 24.91 13.55
N ASN A 334 -7.16 23.75 12.93
CA ASN A 334 -6.06 22.81 13.19
C ASN A 334 -5.89 22.51 14.70
N GLU A 335 -7.00 22.40 15.40
CA GLU A 335 -7.04 22.14 16.83
C GLU A 335 -6.82 20.67 17.11
N TYR A 336 -6.07 20.38 18.18
CA TYR A 336 -6.01 19.03 18.71
C TYR A 336 -7.40 18.55 19.12
N ILE A 337 -7.67 17.25 18.88
CA ILE A 337 -8.86 16.63 19.44
C ILE A 337 -8.68 16.58 20.95
N LYS A 338 -9.64 17.19 21.67
CA LYS A 338 -9.57 17.27 23.13
C LYS A 338 -9.90 15.94 23.76
N ASN A 339 -9.13 15.61 24.79
CA ASN A 339 -9.40 14.49 25.67
C ASN A 339 -10.27 15.01 26.83
N ASP A 340 -11.58 15.00 26.66
CA ASP A 340 -12.55 15.51 27.65
C ASP A 340 -12.82 14.48 28.78
N GLY A 341 -11.76 13.88 29.34
CA GLY A 341 -11.82 12.89 30.41
C GLY A 341 -11.72 11.43 29.97
N ASP A 342 -11.58 11.19 28.68
CA ASP A 342 -11.29 9.86 28.14
C ASP A 342 -9.86 9.41 28.43
N PHE A 343 -9.61 8.12 28.39
CA PHE A 343 -8.26 7.61 28.49
C PHE A 343 -7.40 8.13 27.32
N PRO A 344 -6.14 8.55 27.61
CA PRO A 344 -5.25 9.02 26.54
C PRO A 344 -4.97 7.89 25.57
N ASN A 345 -5.27 8.14 24.30
CA ASN A 345 -5.00 7.24 23.17
C ASN A 345 -4.05 7.95 22.20
N ARG A 346 -2.77 7.56 22.18
CA ARG A 346 -1.80 7.97 21.18
C ARG A 346 -1.64 6.84 20.18
N SER A 347 -2.22 7.02 19.00
CA SER A 347 -2.41 5.94 18.03
C SER A 347 -1.14 5.19 17.62
N GLN A 348 0.01 5.87 17.55
CA GLN A 348 1.28 5.21 17.22
C GLN A 348 1.80 4.32 18.36
N GLU A 349 1.53 4.64 19.61
CA GLU A 349 1.85 3.78 20.76
C GLU A 349 0.88 2.60 20.85
N GLU A 350 -0.43 2.86 20.66
CA GLU A 350 -1.44 1.80 20.68
C GLU A 350 -1.28 0.82 19.50
N SER A 351 -0.89 1.30 18.31
CA SER A 351 -0.54 0.44 17.17
C SER A 351 0.65 -0.47 17.49
N TYR A 352 1.68 0.06 18.16
CA TYR A 352 2.81 -0.75 18.63
C TYR A 352 2.36 -1.86 19.58
N TYR A 353 1.58 -1.52 20.59
CA TYR A 353 1.10 -2.52 21.56
C TYR A 353 0.13 -3.53 20.93
N PHE A 354 -0.65 -3.12 19.94
CA PHE A 354 -1.53 -4.02 19.20
C PHE A 354 -0.72 -5.06 18.41
N ILE A 355 0.27 -4.63 17.65
CA ILE A 355 1.15 -5.51 16.85
C ILE A 355 1.97 -6.42 17.77
N LYS A 356 2.59 -5.87 18.82
CA LYS A 356 3.38 -6.65 19.76
C LYS A 356 2.56 -7.77 20.44
N ARG A 357 1.35 -7.48 20.88
CA ARG A 357 0.46 -8.51 21.46
C ARG A 357 0.13 -9.61 20.46
N LYS A 358 -0.03 -9.26 19.18
CA LYS A 358 -0.23 -10.25 18.12
C LYS A 358 1.00 -11.16 17.97
N GLU A 359 2.20 -10.60 17.93
CA GLU A 359 3.45 -11.35 17.83
C GLU A 359 3.65 -12.28 19.05
N ASP A 360 3.43 -11.79 20.27
CA ASP A 360 3.54 -12.56 21.50
C ASP A 360 2.56 -13.77 21.53
N LEU A 361 1.35 -13.61 20.97
CA LEU A 361 0.37 -14.69 20.87
C LEU A 361 0.79 -15.78 19.86
N PHE A 362 1.44 -15.42 18.77
CA PHE A 362 1.96 -16.41 17.81
C PHE A 362 3.13 -17.20 18.40
N THR A 363 4.08 -16.53 19.04
CA THR A 363 5.25 -17.19 19.65
C THR A 363 4.82 -18.17 20.76
N SER A 364 3.77 -17.85 21.53
CA SER A 364 3.27 -18.73 22.60
C SER A 364 2.45 -19.95 22.11
N GLN A 365 2.16 -20.05 20.83
CA GLN A 365 1.48 -21.23 20.23
C GLN A 365 2.45 -22.22 19.59
N GLU A 366 3.73 -21.82 19.41
CA GLU A 366 4.79 -22.66 18.87
C GLU A 366 5.62 -23.36 19.94
N ASP A 367 5.47 -22.97 21.22
CA ASP A 367 6.03 -23.64 22.42
C ASP A 367 5.00 -24.66 23.01
#